data_d1b31416054265440000861f9520b7cd
#
_entry.id   d1b31416054265440000861f9520b7cd
#
_cell.length_a   1.000
_cell.length_b   1.000
_cell.length_c   1.000
_cell.angle_alpha   90.00
_cell.angle_beta   90.00
_cell.angle_gamma   90.00
#
_symmetry.space_group_name_H-M   'P 1'
#
loop_
_entity.id
_entity.type
_entity.pdbx_description
1 polymer ?
#
loop_
_entity_poly.entity_id
_entity_poly.type
_entity_poly.pdbx_seq_one_letter_code
_entity_poly.pdbx_strand_id
1 'polypeptide(L)'
;KKFDKADVDASNIRVTEEEIKEAYELVDEKLLAVIKKALVNIRKYHEKQLQNSWFTTEDGIILGQKVTPIAKAGVYVPGGKAVYPSSVLMNVLPAKVAGVEKIVMCTPCGADGKVYPSTLVAANEAGVDEIYKVGGAQAIAAMAFGTESVPKVDKIVGPGNIFVALAKKAVFGYVSIDSIAGPSEILVLADETANPRYVAADLLSQAEH
;
A
#
# COMPACT_ATOMS: atom_id res chain seq x y z
N LYS A 1 21.49 -5.69 1.30
CA LYS A 1 22.64 -5.62 2.26
C LYS A 1 22.99 -4.20 2.70
N LYS A 2 23.13 -3.22 1.78
CA LYS A 2 23.67 -1.88 2.13
C LYS A 2 22.74 -1.06 3.03
N PHE A 3 21.44 -1.09 2.79
CA PHE A 3 20.45 -0.27 3.51
C PHE A 3 19.75 -1.05 4.62
N ASP A 4 19.23 -2.23 4.32
CA ASP A 4 18.47 -3.03 5.28
C ASP A 4 19.35 -3.90 6.18
N LYS A 5 20.68 -4.01 5.86
CA LYS A 5 21.67 -4.86 6.55
C LYS A 5 21.29 -6.34 6.63
N ALA A 6 20.22 -6.73 5.94
CA ALA A 6 19.72 -8.08 5.88
C ALA A 6 20.35 -8.88 4.73
N ASP A 7 20.45 -10.18 4.89
CA ASP A 7 20.88 -11.11 3.85
C ASP A 7 19.66 -11.67 3.13
N VAL A 8 19.13 -10.87 2.18
CA VAL A 8 17.98 -11.23 1.35
C VAL A 8 18.44 -11.48 -0.08
N ASP A 9 18.08 -12.62 -0.63
CA ASP A 9 18.34 -13.05 -2.00
C ASP A 9 17.10 -13.69 -2.65
N ALA A 10 17.26 -14.27 -3.83
CA ALA A 10 16.15 -14.87 -4.57
C ALA A 10 15.48 -16.06 -3.83
N SER A 11 16.19 -16.72 -2.93
CA SER A 11 15.68 -17.89 -2.20
C SER A 11 14.76 -17.51 -1.03
N ASN A 12 14.93 -16.31 -0.46
CA ASN A 12 14.24 -15.88 0.74
C ASN A 12 13.54 -14.51 0.62
N ILE A 13 13.55 -13.90 -0.55
CA ILE A 13 12.92 -12.59 -0.80
C ILE A 13 11.40 -12.61 -0.62
N ARG A 14 10.75 -13.74 -0.93
CA ARG A 14 9.31 -13.91 -0.74
C ARG A 14 9.01 -14.31 0.70
N VAL A 15 8.04 -13.66 1.30
CA VAL A 15 7.51 -14.02 2.62
C VAL A 15 6.79 -15.36 2.51
N THR A 16 7.06 -16.26 3.47
CA THR A 16 6.44 -17.58 3.52
C THR A 16 5.18 -17.59 4.37
N GLU A 17 4.38 -18.65 4.25
CA GLU A 17 3.20 -18.85 5.11
C GLU A 17 3.58 -19.03 6.58
N GLU A 18 4.75 -19.63 6.84
CA GLU A 18 5.29 -19.81 8.18
C GLU A 18 5.61 -18.47 8.83
N GLU A 19 6.23 -17.52 8.09
CA GLU A 19 6.50 -16.17 8.59
C GLU A 19 5.20 -15.42 8.89
N ILE A 20 4.14 -15.64 8.11
CA ILE A 20 2.83 -15.07 8.39
C ILE A 20 2.22 -15.67 9.66
N LYS A 21 2.28 -16.98 9.84
CA LYS A 21 1.79 -17.66 11.06
C LYS A 21 2.53 -17.18 12.30
N GLU A 22 3.86 -17.11 12.25
CA GLU A 22 4.70 -16.57 13.32
C GLU A 22 4.29 -15.11 13.66
N ALA A 23 3.97 -14.31 12.65
CA ALA A 23 3.55 -12.93 12.86
C ALA A 23 2.23 -12.82 13.65
N TYR A 24 1.29 -13.74 13.49
CA TYR A 24 0.06 -13.77 14.30
C TYR A 24 0.32 -14.10 15.76
N GLU A 25 1.35 -14.92 16.07
CA GLU A 25 1.72 -15.22 17.46
C GLU A 25 2.38 -14.03 18.17
N LEU A 26 2.99 -13.12 17.39
CA LEU A 26 3.70 -11.94 17.90
C LEU A 26 2.82 -10.69 18.00
N VAL A 27 1.65 -10.68 17.39
CA VAL A 27 0.73 -9.54 17.39
C VAL A 27 -0.29 -9.66 18.52
N ASP A 28 -0.40 -8.61 19.34
CA ASP A 28 -1.39 -8.51 20.41
C ASP A 28 -2.82 -8.65 19.85
N GLU A 29 -3.66 -9.42 20.53
CA GLU A 29 -5.06 -9.63 20.17
C GLU A 29 -5.85 -8.32 20.04
N LYS A 30 -5.55 -7.31 20.88
CA LYS A 30 -6.19 -6.00 20.78
C LYS A 30 -5.83 -5.30 19.49
N LEU A 31 -4.54 -5.35 19.08
CA LEU A 31 -4.10 -4.78 17.82
C LEU A 31 -4.74 -5.51 16.64
N LEU A 32 -4.82 -6.83 16.67
CA LEU A 32 -5.51 -7.63 15.66
C LEU A 32 -6.98 -7.23 15.52
N ALA A 33 -7.69 -7.06 16.65
CA ALA A 33 -9.08 -6.60 16.66
C ALA A 33 -9.24 -5.19 16.05
N VAL A 34 -8.30 -4.28 16.33
CA VAL A 34 -8.27 -2.93 15.73
C VAL A 34 -8.04 -2.99 14.23
N ILE A 35 -7.08 -3.80 13.75
CA ILE A 35 -6.82 -4.01 12.33
C ILE A 35 -8.09 -4.52 11.63
N LYS A 36 -8.75 -5.53 12.17
CA LYS A 36 -9.99 -6.08 11.61
C LYS A 36 -11.12 -5.06 11.58
N LYS A 37 -11.28 -4.24 12.62
CA LYS A 37 -12.26 -3.17 12.65
C LYS A 37 -11.97 -2.09 11.60
N ALA A 38 -10.71 -1.67 11.48
CA ALA A 38 -10.27 -0.70 10.47
C ALA A 38 -10.54 -1.22 9.05
N LEU A 39 -10.21 -2.50 8.80
CA LEU A 39 -10.46 -3.17 7.53
C LEU A 39 -11.94 -3.07 7.12
N VAL A 40 -12.88 -3.37 8.04
CA VAL A 40 -14.32 -3.27 7.76
C VAL A 40 -14.71 -1.85 7.40
N ASN A 41 -14.23 -0.85 8.14
CA ASN A 41 -14.57 0.55 7.91
C ASN A 41 -14.03 1.05 6.56
N ILE A 42 -12.77 0.74 6.25
CA ILE A 42 -12.11 1.15 5.00
C ILE A 42 -12.81 0.48 3.80
N ARG A 43 -13.08 -0.82 3.88
CA ARG A 43 -13.82 -1.56 2.83
C ARG A 43 -15.19 -0.93 2.57
N LYS A 44 -15.98 -0.70 3.62
CA LYS A 44 -17.32 -0.10 3.53
C LYS A 44 -17.30 1.28 2.85
N TYR A 45 -16.24 2.07 3.11
CA TYR A 45 -16.08 3.37 2.45
C TYR A 45 -15.80 3.19 0.95
N HIS A 46 -14.82 2.35 0.60
CA HIS A 46 -14.40 2.17 -0.79
C HIS A 46 -15.43 1.45 -1.67
N GLU A 47 -16.29 0.62 -1.10
CA GLU A 47 -17.43 0.01 -1.82
C GLU A 47 -18.35 1.06 -2.44
N LYS A 48 -18.43 2.28 -1.86
CA LYS A 48 -19.21 3.39 -2.42
C LYS A 48 -18.55 4.10 -3.60
N GLN A 49 -17.29 3.81 -3.86
CA GLN A 49 -16.51 4.40 -4.97
C GLN A 49 -16.52 3.54 -6.24
N LEU A 50 -17.14 2.35 -6.18
CA LEU A 50 -17.26 1.49 -7.35
C LEU A 50 -18.04 2.18 -8.46
N GLN A 51 -17.45 2.17 -9.65
CA GLN A 51 -18.07 2.69 -10.86
C GLN A 51 -18.66 1.55 -11.68
N ASN A 52 -19.86 1.75 -12.21
CA ASN A 52 -20.51 0.78 -13.08
C ASN A 52 -20.23 1.11 -14.55
N SER A 53 -20.10 0.09 -15.37
CA SER A 53 -20.16 0.24 -16.82
C SER A 53 -21.54 0.72 -17.26
N TRP A 54 -21.61 1.57 -18.28
CA TRP A 54 -22.86 2.07 -18.84
C TRP A 54 -22.80 2.12 -20.36
N PHE A 55 -23.94 1.98 -20.99
CA PHE A 55 -24.09 2.02 -22.45
C PHE A 55 -25.40 2.75 -22.81
N THR A 56 -25.36 3.53 -23.89
CA THR A 56 -26.53 4.11 -24.56
C THR A 56 -26.66 3.52 -25.94
N THR A 57 -27.90 3.36 -26.41
CA THR A 57 -28.18 2.81 -27.75
C THR A 57 -29.11 3.76 -28.48
N GLU A 58 -28.69 4.15 -29.68
CA GLU A 58 -29.48 4.90 -30.66
C GLU A 58 -29.46 4.11 -31.97
N ASP A 59 -30.27 4.51 -32.96
CA ASP A 59 -30.33 3.81 -34.27
C ASP A 59 -28.95 3.69 -34.94
N GLY A 60 -28.44 2.44 -34.97
CA GLY A 60 -27.15 2.10 -35.56
C GLY A 60 -25.92 2.49 -34.73
N ILE A 61 -26.09 3.02 -33.49
CA ILE A 61 -25.00 3.48 -32.66
C ILE A 61 -25.12 2.90 -31.26
N ILE A 62 -24.01 2.35 -30.74
CA ILE A 62 -23.85 1.96 -29.34
C ILE A 62 -22.65 2.72 -28.78
N LEU A 63 -22.87 3.53 -27.74
CA LEU A 63 -21.84 4.26 -27.03
C LEU A 63 -21.85 3.85 -25.55
N GLY A 64 -20.68 3.84 -24.93
CA GLY A 64 -20.62 3.50 -23.51
C GLY A 64 -19.23 3.56 -22.93
N GLN A 65 -19.17 3.32 -21.64
CA GLN A 65 -17.93 3.19 -20.89
C GLN A 65 -17.91 1.84 -20.18
N LYS A 66 -16.94 1.01 -20.56
CA LYS A 66 -16.69 -0.27 -19.88
C LYS A 66 -15.64 -0.04 -18.78
N VAL A 67 -16.04 -0.26 -17.54
CA VAL A 67 -15.15 -0.19 -16.36
C VAL A 67 -14.75 -1.62 -16.00
N THR A 68 -13.44 -1.89 -15.99
CA THR A 68 -12.89 -3.20 -15.62
C THR A 68 -11.73 -3.01 -14.65
N PRO A 69 -11.54 -3.93 -13.69
CA PRO A 69 -10.35 -3.89 -12.84
C PRO A 69 -9.08 -4.13 -13.66
N ILE A 70 -7.96 -3.61 -13.17
CA ILE A 70 -6.62 -4.01 -13.64
C ILE A 70 -6.31 -5.42 -13.13
N ALA A 71 -5.44 -6.16 -13.82
CA ALA A 71 -5.15 -7.53 -13.42
C ALA A 71 -4.27 -7.59 -12.17
N LYS A 72 -3.23 -6.74 -12.07
CA LYS A 72 -2.26 -6.78 -10.98
C LYS A 72 -1.98 -5.40 -10.41
N ALA A 73 -2.05 -5.27 -9.07
CA ALA A 73 -1.64 -4.08 -8.36
C ALA A 73 -0.40 -4.36 -7.50
N GLY A 74 0.58 -3.47 -7.57
CA GLY A 74 1.73 -3.45 -6.69
C GLY A 74 1.53 -2.45 -5.56
N VAL A 75 1.67 -2.90 -4.33
CA VAL A 75 1.54 -2.08 -3.13
C VAL A 75 2.92 -1.91 -2.50
N TYR A 76 3.40 -0.69 -2.43
CA TYR A 76 4.60 -0.38 -1.67
C TYR A 76 4.22 0.05 -0.25
N VAL A 77 4.78 -0.62 0.75
CA VAL A 77 4.59 -0.28 2.16
C VAL A 77 5.94 0.10 2.74
N PRO A 78 6.11 1.33 3.23
CA PRO A 78 7.36 1.73 3.86
C PRO A 78 7.57 0.98 5.17
N GLY A 79 8.83 0.78 5.53
CA GLY A 79 9.28 0.21 6.78
C GLY A 79 10.51 0.95 7.29
N GLY A 80 11.07 0.52 8.41
CA GLY A 80 12.25 1.11 9.01
C GLY A 80 11.96 1.74 10.37
N LYS A 81 11.96 3.08 10.49
CA LYS A 81 11.78 3.74 11.80
C LYS A 81 10.37 3.58 12.40
N ALA A 82 9.36 3.49 11.55
CA ALA A 82 7.97 3.32 11.96
C ALA A 82 7.30 2.20 11.16
N VAL A 83 6.25 1.62 11.74
CA VAL A 83 5.47 0.53 11.17
C VAL A 83 4.06 1.03 10.89
N TYR A 84 3.59 0.83 9.66
CA TYR A 84 2.33 1.39 9.19
C TYR A 84 1.37 0.31 8.68
N PRO A 85 0.76 -0.51 9.56
CA PRO A 85 -0.26 -1.48 9.14
C PRO A 85 -1.46 -0.80 8.45
N SER A 86 -1.74 0.46 8.81
CA SER A 86 -2.75 1.28 8.14
C SER A 86 -2.44 1.53 6.66
N SER A 87 -1.17 1.73 6.30
CA SER A 87 -0.77 1.89 4.89
C SER A 87 -1.05 0.63 4.07
N VAL A 88 -0.93 -0.55 4.68
CA VAL A 88 -1.34 -1.80 4.03
C VAL A 88 -2.83 -1.76 3.71
N LEU A 89 -3.67 -1.52 4.72
CA LEU A 89 -5.12 -1.53 4.57
C LEU A 89 -5.60 -0.48 3.57
N MET A 90 -5.08 0.75 3.65
CA MET A 90 -5.48 1.88 2.81
C MET A 90 -5.10 1.70 1.33
N ASN A 91 -4.12 0.87 1.01
CA ASN A 91 -3.72 0.58 -0.37
C ASN A 91 -4.33 -0.72 -0.90
N VAL A 92 -4.41 -1.76 -0.07
CA VAL A 92 -4.87 -3.09 -0.49
C VAL A 92 -6.39 -3.15 -0.63
N LEU A 93 -7.13 -2.59 0.33
CA LEU A 93 -8.60 -2.70 0.32
C LEU A 93 -9.26 -2.00 -0.86
N PRO A 94 -8.86 -0.80 -1.30
CA PRO A 94 -9.37 -0.21 -2.54
C PRO A 94 -9.13 -1.12 -3.76
N ALA A 95 -7.96 -1.74 -3.86
CA ALA A 95 -7.65 -2.66 -4.94
C ALA A 95 -8.55 -3.92 -4.89
N LYS A 96 -8.74 -4.51 -3.71
CA LYS A 96 -9.67 -5.66 -3.54
C LYS A 96 -11.12 -5.28 -3.85
N VAL A 97 -11.58 -4.12 -3.42
CA VAL A 97 -12.93 -3.62 -3.73
C VAL A 97 -13.11 -3.38 -5.22
N ALA A 98 -12.08 -2.85 -5.90
CA ALA A 98 -12.09 -2.65 -7.34
C ALA A 98 -12.06 -3.97 -8.14
N GLY A 99 -11.86 -5.12 -7.49
CA GLY A 99 -11.83 -6.42 -8.14
C GLY A 99 -10.47 -6.79 -8.77
N VAL A 100 -9.37 -6.19 -8.32
CA VAL A 100 -8.02 -6.56 -8.77
C VAL A 100 -7.74 -8.01 -8.41
N GLU A 101 -7.34 -8.81 -9.40
CA GLU A 101 -7.17 -10.26 -9.22
C GLU A 101 -5.95 -10.59 -8.36
N LYS A 102 -4.84 -9.88 -8.57
CA LYS A 102 -3.58 -10.15 -7.87
C LYS A 102 -2.98 -8.89 -7.25
N ILE A 103 -2.69 -8.95 -5.96
CA ILE A 103 -2.04 -7.87 -5.22
C ILE A 103 -0.67 -8.34 -4.74
N VAL A 104 0.37 -7.64 -5.21
CA VAL A 104 1.77 -7.88 -4.87
C VAL A 104 2.23 -6.77 -3.95
N MET A 105 2.73 -7.11 -2.76
CA MET A 105 3.23 -6.13 -1.81
C MET A 105 4.76 -6.19 -1.71
N CYS A 106 5.42 -5.04 -1.76
CA CYS A 106 6.83 -4.88 -1.45
C CYS A 106 7.01 -4.03 -0.21
N THR A 107 7.81 -4.50 0.74
CA THR A 107 8.13 -3.80 1.98
C THR A 107 9.55 -4.15 2.43
N PRO A 108 10.34 -3.23 2.98
CA PRO A 108 11.65 -3.57 3.52
C PRO A 108 11.51 -4.48 4.74
N CYS A 109 12.51 -5.31 4.96
CA CYS A 109 12.65 -6.10 6.18
C CYS A 109 13.60 -5.44 7.18
N GLY A 110 13.60 -5.92 8.42
CA GLY A 110 14.60 -5.60 9.42
C GLY A 110 15.96 -6.24 9.12
N ALA A 111 16.97 -5.92 9.93
CA ALA A 111 18.32 -6.50 9.81
C ALA A 111 18.34 -8.02 10.02
N ASP A 112 17.35 -8.57 10.69
CA ASP A 112 17.08 -10.00 10.87
C ASP A 112 16.46 -10.69 9.64
N GLY A 113 16.20 -9.94 8.57
CA GLY A 113 15.54 -10.43 7.37
C GLY A 113 14.04 -10.66 7.49
N LYS A 114 13.42 -10.23 8.60
CA LYS A 114 11.97 -10.38 8.84
C LYS A 114 11.21 -9.08 8.58
N VAL A 115 10.01 -9.21 8.07
CA VAL A 115 9.04 -8.10 7.97
C VAL A 115 8.34 -7.93 9.32
N TYR A 116 8.02 -6.71 9.69
CA TYR A 116 7.32 -6.44 10.94
C TYR A 116 6.00 -7.22 11.06
N PRO A 117 5.76 -7.91 12.19
CA PRO A 117 4.60 -8.79 12.36
C PRO A 117 3.26 -8.11 12.07
N SER A 118 3.05 -6.87 12.57
CA SER A 118 1.79 -6.15 12.34
C SER A 118 1.57 -5.79 10.86
N THR A 119 2.63 -5.62 10.07
CA THR A 119 2.54 -5.42 8.61
C THR A 119 2.10 -6.72 7.92
N LEU A 120 2.67 -7.86 8.30
CA LEU A 120 2.30 -9.17 7.74
C LEU A 120 0.86 -9.53 8.07
N VAL A 121 0.46 -9.35 9.34
CA VAL A 121 -0.92 -9.60 9.78
C VAL A 121 -1.90 -8.70 9.02
N ALA A 122 -1.62 -7.41 8.89
CA ALA A 122 -2.48 -6.49 8.13
C ALA A 122 -2.56 -6.88 6.64
N ALA A 123 -1.45 -7.32 6.04
CA ALA A 123 -1.40 -7.77 4.65
C ALA A 123 -2.23 -9.04 4.43
N ASN A 124 -2.11 -10.01 5.32
CA ASN A 124 -2.87 -11.25 5.26
C ASN A 124 -4.38 -11.00 5.46
N GLU A 125 -4.76 -10.22 6.48
CA GLU A 125 -6.16 -9.86 6.74
C GLU A 125 -6.78 -9.05 5.59
N ALA A 126 -6.00 -8.20 4.91
CA ALA A 126 -6.46 -7.44 3.74
C ALA A 126 -6.52 -8.29 2.47
N GLY A 127 -5.87 -9.45 2.43
CA GLY A 127 -5.86 -10.38 1.32
C GLY A 127 -4.79 -10.08 0.27
N VAL A 128 -3.58 -9.71 0.67
CA VAL A 128 -2.41 -9.63 -0.22
C VAL A 128 -2.04 -11.04 -0.69
N ASP A 129 -1.76 -11.20 -1.98
CA ASP A 129 -1.49 -12.51 -2.58
C ASP A 129 0.00 -12.90 -2.48
N GLU A 130 0.90 -11.91 -2.59
CA GLU A 130 2.35 -12.15 -2.50
C GLU A 130 3.03 -10.97 -1.80
N ILE A 131 3.97 -11.26 -0.90
CA ILE A 131 4.73 -10.27 -0.14
C ILE A 131 6.22 -10.49 -0.40
N TYR A 132 6.95 -9.40 -0.70
CA TYR A 132 8.38 -9.42 -1.01
C TYR A 132 9.17 -8.49 -0.08
N LYS A 133 10.27 -9.01 0.45
CA LYS A 133 11.20 -8.31 1.36
C LYS A 133 12.16 -7.42 0.60
N VAL A 134 11.62 -6.41 -0.06
CA VAL A 134 12.40 -5.44 -0.82
C VAL A 134 11.81 -4.04 -0.65
N GLY A 135 12.66 -3.08 -0.30
CA GLY A 135 12.30 -1.68 -0.09
C GLY A 135 12.95 -0.73 -1.09
N GLY A 136 12.61 0.55 -1.00
CA GLY A 136 13.24 1.61 -1.77
C GLY A 136 12.93 1.62 -3.27
N ALA A 137 13.77 2.33 -4.02
CA ALA A 137 13.61 2.50 -5.48
C ALA A 137 13.64 1.17 -6.24
N GLN A 138 14.43 0.20 -5.77
CA GLN A 138 14.54 -1.12 -6.39
C GLN A 138 13.25 -1.93 -6.29
N ALA A 139 12.44 -1.75 -5.25
CA ALA A 139 11.11 -2.37 -5.13
C ALA A 139 10.17 -1.84 -6.22
N ILE A 140 10.18 -0.53 -6.45
CA ILE A 140 9.40 0.12 -7.49
C ILE A 140 9.82 -0.38 -8.88
N ALA A 141 11.12 -0.44 -9.16
CA ALA A 141 11.64 -0.95 -10.43
C ALA A 141 11.28 -2.43 -10.63
N ALA A 142 11.40 -3.27 -9.59
CA ALA A 142 11.03 -4.68 -9.65
C ALA A 142 9.54 -4.87 -9.99
N MET A 143 8.65 -4.13 -9.36
CA MET A 143 7.21 -4.17 -9.66
C MET A 143 6.88 -3.60 -11.03
N ALA A 144 7.59 -2.55 -11.49
CA ALA A 144 7.33 -1.92 -12.78
C ALA A 144 7.75 -2.77 -13.98
N PHE A 145 8.88 -3.43 -13.90
CA PHE A 145 9.47 -4.18 -15.03
C PHE A 145 9.34 -5.70 -14.87
N GLY A 146 9.14 -6.17 -13.65
CA GLY A 146 9.23 -7.59 -13.31
C GLY A 146 10.67 -8.05 -13.13
N THR A 147 10.83 -9.10 -12.36
CA THR A 147 12.08 -9.85 -12.18
C THR A 147 11.75 -11.34 -12.14
N GLU A 148 12.76 -12.19 -12.00
CA GLU A 148 12.51 -13.63 -11.81
C GLU A 148 11.69 -13.92 -10.55
N SER A 149 11.83 -13.10 -9.49
CA SER A 149 11.14 -13.29 -8.21
C SER A 149 9.87 -12.44 -8.08
N VAL A 150 9.95 -11.16 -8.47
CA VAL A 150 8.84 -10.19 -8.29
C VAL A 150 8.10 -10.01 -9.62
N PRO A 151 6.80 -10.31 -9.68
CA PRO A 151 6.05 -10.18 -10.92
C PRO A 151 5.84 -8.70 -11.29
N LYS A 152 5.81 -8.43 -12.61
CA LYS A 152 5.37 -7.13 -13.13
C LYS A 152 3.91 -6.88 -12.78
N VAL A 153 3.59 -5.62 -12.45
CA VAL A 153 2.24 -5.16 -12.14
C VAL A 153 1.77 -4.08 -13.11
N ASP A 154 0.46 -3.78 -13.09
CA ASP A 154 -0.16 -2.78 -13.97
C ASP A 154 -0.20 -1.39 -13.33
N LYS A 155 -0.24 -1.34 -11.99
CA LYS A 155 -0.25 -0.12 -11.20
C LYS A 155 0.51 -0.29 -9.91
N ILE A 156 1.31 0.73 -9.54
CA ILE A 156 2.03 0.79 -8.26
C ILE A 156 1.40 1.88 -7.40
N VAL A 157 1.03 1.52 -6.18
CA VAL A 157 0.44 2.42 -5.18
C VAL A 157 1.23 2.35 -3.86
N GLY A 158 1.06 3.35 -3.04
CA GLY A 158 1.65 3.40 -1.70
C GLY A 158 2.63 4.55 -1.50
N PRO A 159 2.73 5.04 -0.25
CA PRO A 159 3.65 6.10 0.14
C PRO A 159 5.09 5.58 0.23
N GLY A 160 6.05 6.49 0.18
CA GLY A 160 7.46 6.16 0.37
C GLY A 160 8.30 7.41 0.52
N ASN A 161 9.58 7.22 0.81
CA ASN A 161 10.55 8.29 0.89
C ASN A 161 10.84 8.89 -0.51
N ILE A 162 11.68 9.91 -0.55
CA ILE A 162 12.04 10.61 -1.78
C ILE A 162 12.57 9.66 -2.88
N PHE A 163 13.31 8.61 -2.53
CA PHE A 163 13.82 7.64 -3.51
C PHE A 163 12.69 6.83 -4.14
N VAL A 164 11.68 6.46 -3.35
CA VAL A 164 10.47 5.78 -3.84
C VAL A 164 9.65 6.71 -4.73
N ALA A 165 9.45 7.97 -4.31
CA ALA A 165 8.72 8.97 -5.10
C ALA A 165 9.40 9.23 -6.45
N LEU A 166 10.72 9.40 -6.47
CA LEU A 166 11.50 9.58 -7.69
C LEU A 166 11.48 8.33 -8.59
N ALA A 167 11.54 7.14 -7.99
CA ALA A 167 11.43 5.90 -8.74
C ALA A 167 10.04 5.74 -9.38
N LYS A 168 8.96 6.04 -8.64
CA LYS A 168 7.59 6.06 -9.20
C LYS A 168 7.47 7.05 -10.36
N LYS A 169 8.04 8.25 -10.21
CA LYS A 169 8.10 9.24 -11.30
C LYS A 169 8.84 8.69 -12.52
N ALA A 170 9.98 8.03 -12.32
CA ALA A 170 10.80 7.50 -13.41
C ALA A 170 10.13 6.35 -14.20
N VAL A 171 9.29 5.53 -13.54
CA VAL A 171 8.60 4.41 -14.18
C VAL A 171 7.20 4.77 -14.68
N PHE A 172 6.72 5.98 -14.40
CA PHE A 172 5.41 6.44 -14.89
C PHE A 172 5.37 6.44 -16.41
N GLY A 173 4.36 5.83 -16.98
CA GLY A 173 4.24 5.55 -18.42
C GLY A 173 4.60 4.12 -18.81
N TYR A 174 5.53 3.46 -18.10
CA TYR A 174 5.75 2.01 -18.20
C TYR A 174 4.78 1.22 -17.32
N VAL A 175 4.41 1.80 -16.19
CA VAL A 175 3.44 1.31 -15.22
C VAL A 175 2.61 2.50 -14.74
N SER A 176 1.33 2.29 -14.41
CA SER A 176 0.53 3.33 -13.76
C SER A 176 0.96 3.50 -12.30
N ILE A 177 0.82 4.72 -11.76
CA ILE A 177 1.07 5.00 -10.35
C ILE A 177 -0.15 5.70 -9.72
N ASP A 178 -0.19 5.78 -8.39
CA ASP A 178 -1.20 6.56 -7.66
C ASP A 178 -0.92 8.08 -7.78
N SER A 179 0.26 8.52 -7.31
CA SER A 179 0.68 9.92 -7.38
C SER A 179 2.20 10.03 -7.21
N ILE A 180 2.74 11.20 -7.59
CA ILE A 180 4.09 11.63 -7.22
C ILE A 180 3.94 12.44 -5.94
N ALA A 181 4.06 11.76 -4.80
CA ALA A 181 3.90 12.40 -3.50
C ALA A 181 5.11 13.26 -3.17
N GLY A 182 4.86 14.51 -2.82
CA GLY A 182 5.84 15.42 -2.20
C GLY A 182 5.78 15.34 -0.67
N PRO A 183 6.52 16.22 0.03
CA PRO A 183 6.37 16.41 1.47
C PRO A 183 4.92 16.78 1.81
N SER A 184 4.42 16.27 2.93
CA SER A 184 3.10 16.65 3.42
C SER A 184 3.20 17.96 4.19
N GLU A 185 2.27 18.87 3.89
CA GLU A 185 2.08 20.12 4.63
C GLU A 185 0.68 20.12 5.24
N ILE A 186 0.50 20.86 6.32
CA ILE A 186 -0.81 21.01 6.96
C ILE A 186 -1.18 22.50 7.05
N LEU A 187 -2.39 22.80 6.66
CA LEU A 187 -3.04 24.09 6.92
C LEU A 187 -4.21 23.85 7.88
N VAL A 188 -4.14 24.46 9.06
CA VAL A 188 -5.24 24.43 10.02
C VAL A 188 -6.00 25.75 9.92
N LEU A 189 -7.26 25.67 9.49
CA LEU A 189 -8.19 26.81 9.48
C LEU A 189 -9.02 26.76 10.76
N ALA A 190 -8.81 27.73 11.64
CA ALA A 190 -9.46 27.78 12.94
C ALA A 190 -9.85 29.21 13.30
N ASP A 191 -10.92 29.35 14.06
CA ASP A 191 -11.35 30.61 14.66
C ASP A 191 -11.26 30.56 16.20
N GLU A 192 -11.81 31.57 16.88
CA GLU A 192 -11.78 31.69 18.34
C GLU A 192 -12.57 30.59 19.07
N THR A 193 -13.41 29.82 18.37
CA THR A 193 -14.17 28.71 18.97
C THR A 193 -13.38 27.41 19.00
N ALA A 194 -12.25 27.33 18.28
CA ALA A 194 -11.42 26.14 18.22
C ALA A 194 -10.66 25.90 19.53
N ASN A 195 -10.52 24.63 19.89
CA ASN A 195 -9.69 24.27 21.03
C ASN A 195 -8.19 24.40 20.67
N PRO A 196 -7.40 25.30 21.30
CA PRO A 196 -6.00 25.50 20.96
C PRO A 196 -5.12 24.23 21.10
N ARG A 197 -5.47 23.31 21.99
CA ARG A 197 -4.74 22.04 22.15
C ARG A 197 -4.91 21.12 20.94
N TYR A 198 -6.09 21.11 20.33
CA TYR A 198 -6.34 20.32 19.12
C TYR A 198 -5.63 20.92 17.92
N VAL A 199 -5.69 22.25 17.77
CA VAL A 199 -4.94 22.97 16.73
C VAL A 199 -3.43 22.69 16.84
N ALA A 200 -2.89 22.77 18.06
CA ALA A 200 -1.47 22.46 18.30
C ALA A 200 -1.14 21.00 17.97
N ALA A 201 -2.00 20.04 18.31
CA ALA A 201 -1.81 18.63 17.99
C ALA A 201 -1.81 18.39 16.48
N ASP A 202 -2.71 19.03 15.75
CA ASP A 202 -2.77 18.94 14.29
C ASP A 202 -1.50 19.50 13.63
N LEU A 203 -1.02 20.65 14.06
CA LEU A 203 0.23 21.26 13.57
C LEU A 203 1.44 20.38 13.87
N LEU A 204 1.52 19.82 15.08
CA LEU A 204 2.61 18.91 15.48
C LEU A 204 2.65 17.64 14.64
N SER A 205 1.53 17.18 14.09
CA SER A 205 1.48 15.97 13.27
C SER A 205 2.39 16.04 12.03
N GLN A 206 2.70 17.24 11.55
CA GLN A 206 3.60 17.46 10.41
C GLN A 206 4.99 17.97 10.84
N ALA A 207 5.15 18.44 12.07
CA ALA A 207 6.45 18.92 12.56
C ALA A 207 7.46 17.78 12.82
N GLU A 208 7.00 16.53 12.86
CA GLU A 208 7.84 15.33 13.04
C GLU A 208 8.48 14.83 11.72
N HIS A 209 8.12 15.40 10.58
CA HIS A 209 8.54 14.95 9.23
C HIS A 209 9.69 15.75 8.63
#